data_d900766f28b215e2f2e58412213638b6
#
_entry.id   d900766f28b215e2f2e58412213638b6
#
_cell.length_a   1.000
_cell.length_b   1.000
_cell.length_c   1.000
_cell.angle_alpha   90.00
_cell.angle_beta   90.00
_cell.angle_gamma   90.00
#
_symmetry.space_group_name_H-M   'P 1'
#
loop_
_entity.id
_entity.type
_entity.pdbx_description
1 polymer ?
#
loop_
_entity_poly.entity_id
_entity_poly.type
_entity_poly.pdbx_seq_one_letter_code
_entity_poly.pdbx_strand_id
1 'polypeptide(L)'
;MLGIYFSGTGNTEYCVKLLSSLLEESETVSLENPSAAKKLEENDTIIFGYPVQFSNIPYFVRIFIEENGEIWKGKKVFCLVTMGAFSGDGAGCAARLLEKKGAVILGGVHVKMPDSVCDNPLLKKSFEENQQLVEKATEKIEKVALDIKLSCLAYLAPP
;
A
#
# COMPACT_ATOMS: atom_id res chain seq x y z
N MET A 1 5.48 -5.63 -12.34
CA MET A 1 4.96 -5.31 -10.97
C MET A 1 3.76 -4.40 -11.12
N LEU A 2 2.79 -4.51 -10.24
CA LEU A 2 1.56 -3.69 -10.26
C LEU A 2 1.38 -2.97 -8.92
N GLY A 3 1.12 -1.67 -8.95
CA GLY A 3 0.60 -0.93 -7.81
C GLY A 3 -0.93 -0.98 -7.80
N ILE A 4 -1.52 -1.64 -6.81
CA ILE A 4 -2.98 -1.70 -6.66
C ILE A 4 -3.38 -1.04 -5.34
N TYR A 5 -4.41 -0.18 -5.37
CA TYR A 5 -4.75 0.62 -4.18
C TYR A 5 -6.25 0.89 -4.01
N PHE A 6 -6.63 1.09 -2.76
CA PHE A 6 -7.87 1.75 -2.37
C PHE A 6 -7.55 3.11 -1.75
N SER A 7 -8.22 4.19 -2.23
CA SER A 7 -7.91 5.54 -1.76
C SER A 7 -9.14 6.45 -1.84
N GLY A 8 -9.71 6.83 -0.68
CA GLY A 8 -10.86 7.73 -0.63
C GLY A 8 -10.53 9.20 -0.92
N THR A 9 -9.35 9.67 -0.51
CA THR A 9 -8.95 11.10 -0.59
C THR A 9 -7.64 11.35 -1.34
N GLY A 10 -7.11 10.35 -2.04
CA GLY A 10 -5.88 10.46 -2.81
C GLY A 10 -4.59 10.14 -2.03
N ASN A 11 -4.59 10.09 -0.71
CA ASN A 11 -3.40 9.86 0.10
C ASN A 11 -2.70 8.54 -0.23
N THR A 12 -3.43 7.43 -0.25
CA THR A 12 -2.89 6.10 -0.57
C THR A 12 -2.50 6.02 -2.04
N GLU A 13 -3.32 6.57 -2.93
CA GLU A 13 -3.01 6.64 -4.36
C GLU A 13 -1.67 7.34 -4.61
N TYR A 14 -1.45 8.51 -3.99
CA TYR A 14 -0.18 9.23 -4.06
C TYR A 14 0.99 8.33 -3.64
N CYS A 15 0.89 7.70 -2.48
CA CYS A 15 1.97 6.86 -1.94
C CYS A 15 2.28 5.65 -2.83
N VAL A 16 1.25 4.96 -3.35
CA VAL A 16 1.44 3.81 -4.23
C VAL A 16 2.04 4.22 -5.57
N LYS A 17 1.53 5.30 -6.18
CA LYS A 17 2.07 5.83 -7.44
C LYS A 17 3.52 6.25 -7.30
N LEU A 18 3.87 6.94 -6.21
CA LEU A 18 5.25 7.33 -5.94
C LEU A 18 6.17 6.12 -5.81
N LEU A 19 5.81 5.15 -4.97
CA LEU A 19 6.62 3.95 -4.79
C LEU A 19 6.77 3.16 -6.10
N SER A 20 5.69 2.99 -6.87
CA SER A 20 5.71 2.32 -8.16
C SER A 20 6.64 3.03 -9.15
N SER A 21 6.58 4.36 -9.23
CA SER A 21 7.46 5.12 -10.13
C SER A 21 8.93 5.03 -9.74
N LEU A 22 9.24 5.05 -8.45
CA LEU A 22 10.60 4.90 -7.93
C LEU A 22 11.18 3.50 -8.18
N LEU A 23 10.34 2.49 -8.29
CA LEU A 23 10.74 1.11 -8.64
C LEU A 23 10.73 0.85 -10.15
N GLU A 24 10.59 1.92 -10.96
CA GLU A 24 10.55 1.85 -12.44
C GLU A 24 9.33 1.06 -12.99
N GLU A 25 8.32 0.88 -12.16
CA GLU A 25 7.05 0.26 -12.52
C GLU A 25 5.99 1.36 -12.64
N SER A 26 5.43 1.52 -13.82
CA SER A 26 4.50 2.62 -14.10
C SER A 26 3.03 2.25 -13.96
N GLU A 27 2.71 0.97 -13.93
CA GLU A 27 1.32 0.55 -13.89
C GLU A 27 0.76 0.59 -12.47
N THR A 28 -0.31 1.39 -12.31
CA THR A 28 -1.08 1.42 -11.06
C THR A 28 -2.58 1.38 -11.36
N VAL A 29 -3.37 0.79 -10.47
CA VAL A 29 -4.81 0.68 -10.63
C VAL A 29 -5.53 0.81 -9.28
N SER A 30 -6.68 1.50 -9.28
CA SER A 30 -7.59 1.50 -8.12
C SER A 30 -8.32 0.17 -8.01
N LEU A 31 -8.56 -0.33 -6.79
CA LEU A 31 -9.42 -1.49 -6.54
C LEU A 31 -10.86 -1.31 -7.06
N GLU A 32 -11.30 -0.06 -7.17
CA GLU A 32 -12.64 0.29 -7.69
C GLU A 32 -12.73 0.19 -9.22
N ASN A 33 -11.60 0.02 -9.91
CA ASN A 33 -11.57 -0.13 -11.35
C ASN A 33 -12.00 -1.56 -11.72
N PRO A 34 -12.97 -1.74 -12.66
CA PRO A 34 -13.40 -3.06 -13.10
C PRO A 34 -12.28 -3.97 -13.65
N SER A 35 -11.17 -3.38 -14.10
CA SER A 35 -10.00 -4.15 -14.59
C SER A 35 -9.04 -4.57 -13.48
N ALA A 36 -9.26 -4.19 -12.22
CA ALA A 36 -8.32 -4.42 -11.12
C ALA A 36 -7.97 -5.91 -10.93
N ALA A 37 -8.98 -6.78 -10.92
CA ALA A 37 -8.79 -8.22 -10.76
C ALA A 37 -7.99 -8.83 -11.94
N LYS A 38 -8.30 -8.43 -13.18
CA LYS A 38 -7.56 -8.89 -14.36
C LYS A 38 -6.09 -8.44 -14.31
N LYS A 39 -5.83 -7.19 -13.97
CA LYS A 39 -4.45 -6.68 -13.84
C LYS A 39 -3.69 -7.37 -12.70
N LEU A 40 -4.38 -7.68 -11.60
CA LEU A 40 -3.81 -8.47 -10.51
C LEU A 40 -3.41 -9.86 -11.00
N GLU A 41 -4.24 -10.53 -11.79
CA GLU A 41 -3.94 -11.85 -12.37
C GLU A 41 -2.69 -11.83 -13.23
N GLU A 42 -2.53 -10.79 -14.05
CA GLU A 42 -1.41 -10.62 -15.01
C GLU A 42 -0.06 -10.29 -14.35
N ASN A 43 -0.01 -10.00 -13.04
CA ASN A 43 1.19 -9.56 -12.36
C ASN A 43 1.55 -10.44 -11.15
N ASP A 44 2.82 -10.84 -11.02
CA ASP A 44 3.29 -11.70 -9.93
C ASP A 44 3.71 -10.93 -8.68
N THR A 45 4.13 -9.68 -8.84
CA THR A 45 4.58 -8.83 -7.72
C THR A 45 3.67 -7.61 -7.60
N ILE A 46 3.17 -7.39 -6.40
CA ILE A 46 2.12 -6.43 -6.12
C ILE A 46 2.55 -5.47 -5.00
N ILE A 47 2.43 -4.17 -5.22
CA ILE A 47 2.36 -3.16 -4.17
C ILE A 47 0.88 -2.98 -3.85
N PHE A 48 0.48 -3.39 -2.65
CA PHE A 48 -0.91 -3.36 -2.21
C PHE A 48 -1.13 -2.24 -1.20
N GLY A 49 -1.82 -1.17 -1.63
CA GLY A 49 -2.00 0.06 -0.85
C GLY A 49 -3.44 0.28 -0.36
N TYR A 50 -3.59 0.67 0.92
CA TYR A 50 -4.90 1.03 1.50
C TYR A 50 -4.75 1.91 2.75
N PRO A 51 -5.78 2.71 3.09
CA PRO A 51 -5.80 3.44 4.35
C PRO A 51 -6.25 2.55 5.50
N VAL A 52 -5.68 2.76 6.68
CA VAL A 52 -6.21 2.12 7.91
C VAL A 52 -7.56 2.74 8.28
N GLN A 53 -8.51 1.90 8.61
CA GLN A 53 -9.77 2.28 9.21
C GLN A 53 -9.94 1.56 10.56
N PHE A 54 -10.03 2.32 11.66
CA PHE A 54 -10.17 1.77 13.02
C PHE A 54 -9.15 0.64 13.35
N SER A 55 -7.87 0.90 13.04
CA SER A 55 -6.77 -0.08 13.23
C SER A 55 -6.92 -1.39 12.43
N ASN A 56 -7.72 -1.39 11.38
CA ASN A 56 -8.01 -2.56 10.55
C ASN A 56 -8.00 -2.20 9.05
N ILE A 57 -8.13 -3.22 8.21
CA ILE A 57 -8.32 -3.03 6.77
C ILE A 57 -9.76 -2.54 6.50
N PRO A 58 -9.96 -1.65 5.53
CA PRO A 58 -11.30 -1.26 5.09
C PRO A 58 -12.12 -2.47 4.62
N TYR A 59 -13.43 -2.42 4.85
CA TYR A 59 -14.32 -3.50 4.44
C TYR A 59 -14.23 -3.81 2.94
N PHE A 60 -14.19 -2.79 2.11
CA PHE A 60 -14.04 -2.94 0.66
C PHE A 60 -12.74 -3.66 0.26
N VAL A 61 -11.63 -3.34 0.92
CA VAL A 61 -10.32 -4.01 0.71
C VAL A 61 -10.40 -5.49 1.10
N ARG A 62 -11.06 -5.79 2.22
CA ARG A 62 -11.29 -7.18 2.66
C ARG A 62 -12.08 -7.98 1.63
N ILE A 63 -13.21 -7.44 1.15
CA ILE A 63 -14.05 -8.09 0.14
C ILE A 63 -13.25 -8.36 -1.13
N PHE A 64 -12.48 -7.37 -1.61
CA PHE A 64 -11.64 -7.56 -2.80
C PHE A 64 -10.64 -8.72 -2.64
N ILE A 65 -9.99 -8.85 -1.48
CA ILE A 65 -9.06 -9.96 -1.22
C ILE A 65 -9.81 -11.30 -1.19
N GLU A 66 -10.98 -11.34 -0.56
CA GLU A 66 -11.76 -12.56 -0.38
C GLU A 66 -12.36 -13.06 -1.70
N GLU A 67 -12.96 -12.18 -2.50
CA GLU A 67 -13.57 -12.50 -3.79
C GLU A 67 -12.54 -12.94 -4.86
N ASN A 68 -11.32 -12.43 -4.77
CA ASN A 68 -10.23 -12.78 -5.68
C ASN A 68 -9.24 -13.78 -5.06
N GLY A 69 -9.70 -14.61 -4.12
CA GLY A 69 -8.86 -15.48 -3.29
C GLY A 69 -7.87 -16.34 -4.07
N GLU A 70 -8.28 -16.95 -5.16
CA GLU A 70 -7.44 -17.83 -5.98
C GLU A 70 -6.33 -17.08 -6.73
N ILE A 71 -6.57 -15.80 -7.09
CA ILE A 71 -5.60 -14.99 -7.83
C ILE A 71 -4.38 -14.67 -6.96
N TRP A 72 -4.54 -14.59 -5.64
CA TRP A 72 -3.45 -14.25 -4.72
C TRP A 72 -2.41 -15.36 -4.55
N LYS A 73 -2.73 -16.58 -4.94
CA LYS A 73 -1.84 -17.74 -4.75
C LYS A 73 -0.52 -17.56 -5.47
N GLY A 74 0.57 -17.56 -4.70
CA GLY A 74 1.93 -17.39 -5.20
C GLY A 74 2.32 -15.93 -5.51
N LYS A 75 1.40 -14.96 -5.44
CA LYS A 75 1.73 -13.53 -5.62
C LYS A 75 2.64 -13.04 -4.51
N LYS A 76 3.64 -12.25 -4.87
CA LYS A 76 4.54 -11.56 -3.94
C LYS A 76 3.96 -10.18 -3.63
N VAL A 77 3.66 -9.91 -2.36
CA VAL A 77 2.93 -8.69 -1.99
C VAL A 77 3.72 -7.85 -0.99
N PHE A 78 3.91 -6.58 -1.31
CA PHE A 78 4.40 -5.55 -0.41
C PHE A 78 3.22 -4.66 0.02
N CYS A 79 2.95 -4.56 1.33
CA CYS A 79 1.82 -3.81 1.86
C CYS A 79 2.22 -2.35 2.15
N LEU A 80 1.52 -1.38 1.55
CA LEU A 80 1.67 0.04 1.84
C LEU A 80 0.40 0.55 2.52
N VAL A 81 0.53 1.01 3.77
CA VAL A 81 -0.61 1.40 4.59
C VAL A 81 -0.51 2.86 4.97
N THR A 82 -1.52 3.65 4.62
CA THR A 82 -1.61 5.04 5.04
C THR A 82 -2.45 5.20 6.30
N MET A 83 -2.08 6.16 7.15
CA MET A 83 -2.74 6.45 8.43
C MET A 83 -2.71 7.93 8.75
N GLY A 84 -3.70 8.42 9.48
CA GLY A 84 -3.72 9.77 10.06
C GLY A 84 -2.94 9.85 11.37
N ALA A 85 -3.43 9.19 12.41
CA ALA A 85 -2.82 9.22 13.75
C ALA A 85 -1.91 7.99 13.99
N PHE A 86 -2.47 6.79 13.98
CA PHE A 86 -1.75 5.53 14.17
C PHE A 86 -2.41 4.41 13.37
N SER A 87 -1.64 3.38 13.06
CA SER A 87 -2.09 2.29 12.20
C SER A 87 -2.63 1.08 12.96
N GLY A 88 -2.33 0.96 14.25
CA GLY A 88 -2.55 -0.30 14.94
C GLY A 88 -1.87 -1.46 14.20
N ASP A 89 -2.60 -2.54 13.98
CA ASP A 89 -2.14 -3.71 13.21
C ASP A 89 -2.61 -3.69 11.73
N GLY A 90 -2.82 -2.49 11.18
CA GLY A 90 -3.39 -2.34 9.83
C GLY A 90 -2.69 -3.15 8.75
N ALA A 91 -1.36 -3.12 8.68
CA ALA A 91 -0.60 -3.89 7.69
C ALA A 91 -0.63 -5.39 7.99
N GLY A 92 -0.51 -5.79 9.25
CA GLY A 92 -0.56 -7.19 9.65
C GLY A 92 -1.91 -7.85 9.37
N CYS A 93 -3.01 -7.11 9.48
CA CYS A 93 -4.35 -7.62 9.16
C CYS A 93 -4.47 -8.05 7.70
N ALA A 94 -4.00 -7.24 6.75
CA ALA A 94 -4.04 -7.62 5.34
C ALA A 94 -3.02 -8.71 5.03
N ALA A 95 -1.80 -8.61 5.58
CA ALA A 95 -0.77 -9.62 5.38
C ALA A 95 -1.27 -11.02 5.74
N ARG A 96 -1.83 -11.20 6.95
CA ARG A 96 -2.40 -12.50 7.37
C ARG A 96 -3.56 -12.98 6.50
N LEU A 97 -4.39 -12.07 5.99
CA LEU A 97 -5.48 -12.44 5.10
C LEU A 97 -4.95 -12.89 3.73
N LEU A 98 -3.98 -12.19 3.17
CA LEU A 98 -3.32 -12.51 1.91
C LEU A 98 -2.53 -13.84 2.01
N GLU A 99 -1.81 -14.07 3.11
CA GLU A 99 -1.11 -15.34 3.38
C GLU A 99 -2.08 -16.52 3.41
N LYS A 100 -3.26 -16.37 4.03
CA LYS A 100 -4.32 -17.40 4.00
C LYS A 100 -4.82 -17.70 2.59
N LYS A 101 -4.67 -16.77 1.64
CA LYS A 101 -4.98 -16.94 0.22
C LYS A 101 -3.76 -17.44 -0.59
N GLY A 102 -2.64 -17.74 0.07
CA GLY A 102 -1.45 -18.28 -0.55
C GLY A 102 -0.49 -17.24 -1.13
N ALA A 103 -0.65 -15.96 -0.79
CA ALA A 103 0.32 -14.94 -1.15
C ALA A 103 1.58 -15.02 -0.29
N VAL A 104 2.69 -14.53 -0.84
CA VAL A 104 3.98 -14.38 -0.16
C VAL A 104 4.17 -12.92 0.22
N ILE A 105 4.23 -12.62 1.50
CA ILE A 105 4.39 -11.24 1.98
C ILE A 105 5.88 -10.86 1.98
N LEU A 106 6.23 -9.86 1.19
CA LEU A 106 7.60 -9.33 1.09
C LEU A 106 7.93 -8.35 2.22
N GLY A 107 6.92 -7.78 2.85
CA GLY A 107 7.05 -6.77 3.89
C GLY A 107 5.96 -5.72 3.80
N GLY A 108 6.15 -4.63 4.53
CA GLY A 108 5.19 -3.53 4.48
C GLY A 108 5.70 -2.25 5.10
N VAL A 109 5.02 -1.15 4.79
CA VAL A 109 5.31 0.18 5.34
C VAL A 109 4.04 0.87 5.78
N HIS A 110 4.12 1.53 6.93
CA HIS A 110 3.07 2.44 7.43
C HIS A 110 3.50 3.88 7.12
N VAL A 111 2.67 4.61 6.41
CA VAL A 111 2.94 5.99 5.99
C VAL A 111 1.94 6.92 6.64
N LYS A 112 2.43 7.89 7.43
CA LYS A 112 1.58 8.91 8.00
C LYS A 112 1.27 9.97 6.95
N MET A 113 -0.02 10.20 6.72
CA MET A 113 -0.54 11.17 5.75
C MET A 113 -1.49 12.14 6.45
N PRO A 114 -1.83 13.27 5.82
CA PRO A 114 -2.89 14.14 6.30
C PRO A 114 -4.17 13.37 6.61
N ASP A 115 -4.82 13.73 7.72
CA ASP A 115 -6.07 13.07 8.09
C ASP A 115 -7.19 13.41 7.09
N SER A 116 -7.94 12.39 6.69
CA SER A 116 -9.05 12.54 5.76
C SER A 116 -10.41 12.71 6.45
N VAL A 117 -10.45 12.51 7.79
CA VAL A 117 -11.65 12.72 8.59
C VAL A 117 -11.59 14.12 9.19
N CYS A 118 -12.03 15.12 8.43
CA CYS A 118 -11.97 16.54 8.84
C CYS A 118 -12.89 16.91 10.01
N ASP A 119 -13.66 15.99 10.54
CA ASP A 119 -14.67 16.25 11.55
C ASP A 119 -14.13 16.32 12.99
N ASN A 120 -12.93 15.79 13.24
CA ASN A 120 -12.32 15.86 14.56
C ASN A 120 -11.38 17.06 14.66
N PRO A 121 -11.71 18.11 15.46
CA PRO A 121 -10.86 19.29 15.62
C PRO A 121 -9.45 18.97 16.11
N LEU A 122 -9.26 17.88 16.88
CA LEU A 122 -7.96 17.45 17.40
C LEU A 122 -7.03 16.90 16.32
N LEU A 123 -7.57 16.46 15.19
CA LEU A 123 -6.81 15.93 14.05
C LEU A 123 -6.63 16.96 12.94
N LYS A 124 -7.31 18.10 13.04
CA LYS A 124 -7.16 19.23 12.10
C LYS A 124 -5.76 19.82 12.22
N LYS A 125 -5.07 19.88 11.09
CA LYS A 125 -3.75 20.50 10.95
C LYS A 125 -3.81 21.66 9.98
N SER A 126 -2.87 22.60 10.13
CA SER A 126 -2.72 23.69 9.15
C SER A 126 -2.28 23.13 7.78
N PHE A 127 -2.37 23.98 6.77
CA PHE A 127 -1.89 23.60 5.43
C PHE A 127 -0.40 23.27 5.45
N GLU A 128 0.40 24.08 6.14
CA GLU A 128 1.84 23.90 6.28
C GLU A 128 2.20 22.60 7.02
N GLU A 129 1.46 22.27 8.09
CA GLU A 129 1.65 21.01 8.82
C GLU A 129 1.30 19.80 7.94
N ASN A 130 0.25 19.89 7.13
CA ASN A 130 -0.13 18.84 6.19
C ASN A 130 0.90 18.69 5.07
N GLN A 131 1.45 19.79 4.57
CA GLN A 131 2.53 19.75 3.58
C GLN A 131 3.77 19.05 4.14
N GLN A 132 4.20 19.37 5.37
CA GLN A 132 5.30 18.69 6.03
C GLN A 132 5.06 17.19 6.23
N LEU A 133 3.80 16.77 6.46
CA LEU A 133 3.47 15.34 6.54
C LEU A 133 3.67 14.64 5.19
N VAL A 134 3.27 15.29 4.10
CA VAL A 134 3.46 14.74 2.74
C VAL A 134 4.95 14.67 2.39
N GLU A 135 5.75 15.69 2.72
CA GLU A 135 7.20 15.69 2.52
C GLU A 135 7.87 14.51 3.26
N LYS A 136 7.56 14.33 4.55
CA LYS A 136 8.06 13.20 5.34
C LYS A 136 7.60 11.84 4.81
N ALA A 137 6.38 11.77 4.28
CA ALA A 137 5.88 10.56 3.65
C ALA A 137 6.66 10.24 2.38
N THR A 138 6.97 11.25 1.57
CA THR A 138 7.79 11.15 0.36
C THR A 138 9.18 10.60 0.70
N GLU A 139 9.91 11.23 1.63
CA GLU A 139 11.23 10.78 2.09
C GLU A 139 11.20 9.32 2.58
N LYS A 140 10.15 8.95 3.31
CA LYS A 140 9.98 7.57 3.79
C LYS A 140 9.80 6.59 2.65
N ILE A 141 9.01 6.94 1.64
CA ILE A 141 8.76 6.08 0.48
C ILE A 141 10.02 5.95 -0.38
N GLU A 142 10.78 7.04 -0.57
CA GLU A 142 12.07 7.01 -1.26
C GLU A 142 13.05 6.05 -0.59
N LYS A 143 13.15 6.09 0.74
CA LYS A 143 13.97 5.15 1.51
C LYS A 143 13.50 3.70 1.32
N VAL A 144 12.19 3.45 1.38
CA VAL A 144 11.61 2.11 1.16
C VAL A 144 11.90 1.61 -0.25
N ALA A 145 11.79 2.47 -1.26
CA ALA A 145 12.14 2.11 -2.64
C ALA A 145 13.61 1.68 -2.77
N LEU A 146 14.51 2.42 -2.11
CA LEU A 146 15.93 2.08 -2.08
C LEU A 146 16.17 0.72 -1.38
N ASP A 147 15.55 0.49 -0.23
CA ASP A 147 15.66 -0.76 0.52
C ASP A 147 15.16 -1.96 -0.32
N ILE A 148 14.04 -1.81 -1.04
CA ILE A 148 13.51 -2.84 -1.94
C ILE A 148 14.51 -3.12 -3.08
N LYS A 149 15.04 -2.09 -3.74
CA LYS A 149 16.03 -2.24 -4.81
C LYS A 149 17.29 -2.96 -4.32
N LEU A 150 17.82 -2.58 -3.17
CA LEU A 150 19.00 -3.23 -2.58
C LEU A 150 18.74 -4.69 -2.20
N SER A 151 17.56 -5.00 -1.66
CA SER A 151 17.16 -6.37 -1.34
C SER A 151 17.04 -7.23 -2.61
N CYS A 152 16.51 -6.71 -3.69
CA CYS A 152 16.45 -7.39 -4.97
C CYS A 152 17.86 -7.64 -5.54
N LEU A 153 18.78 -6.68 -5.43
CA LEU A 153 20.17 -6.84 -5.87
C LEU A 153 20.92 -7.89 -5.06
N ALA A 154 20.68 -7.98 -3.76
CA ALA A 154 21.29 -9.02 -2.90
C ALA A 154 20.82 -10.44 -3.28
N TYR A 155 19.61 -10.58 -3.82
CA TYR A 155 19.11 -11.88 -4.33
C TYR A 155 19.67 -12.28 -5.69
N LEU A 156 20.23 -11.32 -6.44
CA LEU A 156 20.83 -11.54 -7.77
C LEU A 156 22.36 -11.66 -7.74
N ALA A 157 23.00 -11.41 -6.60
CA ALA A 157 24.45 -11.62 -6.44
C ALA A 157 24.73 -13.14 -6.43
N PRO A 158 25.62 -13.65 -7.29
CA PRO A 158 26.04 -15.06 -7.23
C PRO A 158 26.79 -15.34 -5.92
N PRO A 159 26.72 -16.57 -5.42
CA PRO A 159 27.40 -16.99 -4.20
C PRO A 159 28.94 -16.86 -4.29
#